data_ec32a019777fccbbc42156eb838c858f
#
_entry.id   ec32a019777fccbbc42156eb838c858f
#
_cell.length_a   1.000
_cell.length_b   1.000
_cell.length_c   1.000
_cell.angle_alpha   90.00
_cell.angle_beta   90.00
_cell.angle_gamma   90.00
#
_symmetry.space_group_name_H-M   'P 1'
#
loop_
_entity.id
_entity.type
_entity.pdbx_description
1 polymer ?
#
loop_
_entity_poly.entity_id
_entity_poly.type
_entity_poly.pdbx_seq_one_letter_code
_entity_poly.pdbx_strand_id
1 'polypeptide(L)' 'VEGQSGAGMVKVVMTCAHDVRRVSIDPSVMDDREMLEDLIAAAVNDAVRRGEQVSQERMAGFTAGLNLPPGMKLPF' A
#
# COMPACT_ATOMS: atom_id res chain seq x y z
N VAL A 1 -0.95 5.45 1.74
CA VAL A 1 -1.59 4.53 0.81
C VAL A 1 -2.86 3.94 1.41
N GLU A 2 -3.75 3.55 0.57
CA GLU A 2 -5.01 2.95 0.98
C GLU A 2 -5.15 1.58 0.34
N GLY A 3 -5.38 0.56 1.17
CA GLY A 3 -5.74 -0.77 0.72
C GLY A 3 -7.21 -1.02 0.95
N GLN A 4 -7.80 -1.87 0.14
CA GLN A 4 -9.21 -2.19 0.27
C GLN A 4 -9.48 -3.63 -0.15
N SER A 5 -10.61 -4.16 0.34
CA SER A 5 -11.08 -5.47 -0.04
C SER A 5 -12.61 -5.48 -0.02
N GLY A 6 -13.20 -6.53 -0.61
CA GLY A 6 -14.63 -6.67 -0.66
C GLY A 6 -15.32 -5.51 -1.37
N ALA A 7 -14.78 -5.07 -2.51
CA ALA A 7 -15.32 -3.94 -3.28
C ALA A 7 -15.39 -2.64 -2.45
N GLY A 8 -14.43 -2.45 -1.54
CA GLY A 8 -14.37 -1.26 -0.71
C GLY A 8 -15.11 -1.37 0.61
N MET A 9 -15.60 -2.56 0.97
CA MET A 9 -16.26 -2.76 2.25
C MET A 9 -15.31 -2.62 3.43
N VAL A 10 -14.05 -2.97 3.24
CA VAL A 10 -13.00 -2.77 4.23
C VAL A 10 -11.88 -1.97 3.58
N LYS A 11 -11.51 -0.87 4.22
CA LYS A 11 -10.43 0.00 3.75
C LYS A 11 -9.44 0.21 4.87
N VAL A 12 -8.16 0.18 4.50
CA VAL A 12 -7.07 0.42 5.44
C VAL A 12 -6.21 1.54 4.89
N VAL A 13 -6.02 2.59 5.68
CA VAL A 13 -5.09 3.67 5.34
C VAL A 13 -3.80 3.43 6.10
N MET A 14 -2.70 3.36 5.38
CA MET A 14 -1.40 2.97 5.92
C MET A 14 -0.33 3.91 5.37
N THR A 15 0.69 4.19 6.18
CA THR A 15 1.87 4.91 5.69
C THR A 15 2.77 3.96 4.92
N CYS A 16 3.70 4.50 4.13
CA CYS A 16 4.70 3.68 3.45
C CYS A 16 5.65 2.97 4.42
N ALA A 17 5.67 3.40 5.68
CA ALA A 17 6.41 2.71 6.75
C ALA A 17 5.58 1.58 7.39
N HIS A 18 4.46 1.22 6.78
CA HIS A 18 3.57 0.15 7.22
C HIS A 18 2.88 0.44 8.56
N ASP A 19 2.69 1.71 8.89
CA ASP A 19 1.87 2.13 10.03
C ASP A 19 0.43 2.28 9.60
N VAL A 20 -0.46 1.52 10.23
CA VAL A 20 -1.89 1.63 9.96
C VAL A 20 -2.42 2.89 10.64
N ARG A 21 -3.00 3.78 9.84
CA ARG A 21 -3.55 5.05 10.33
C ARG A 21 -5.04 4.97 10.59
N ARG A 22 -5.75 4.23 9.75
CA ARG A 22 -7.19 4.14 9.84
C ARG A 22 -7.68 2.84 9.24
N VAL A 23 -8.70 2.28 9.83
CA VAL A 23 -9.45 1.16 9.27
C VAL A 23 -10.91 1.57 9.18
N SER A 24 -11.48 1.47 8.00
CA SER A 24 -12.90 1.73 7.75
C SER A 24 -13.58 0.43 7.38
N ILE A 25 -14.70 0.14 8.03
CA ILE A 25 -15.45 -1.10 7.83
C ILE A 25 -16.88 -0.74 7.54
N ASP A 26 -17.42 -1.29 6.44
CA ASP A 26 -18.85 -1.12 6.12
C ASP A 26 -19.68 -1.90 7.13
N PRO A 27 -20.75 -1.30 7.69
CA PRO A 27 -21.58 -1.98 8.65
C PRO A 27 -22.19 -3.29 8.16
N SER A 28 -22.40 -3.44 6.85
CA SER A 28 -22.99 -4.65 6.28
C SER A 28 -22.17 -5.90 6.50
N VAL A 29 -20.84 -5.76 6.70
CA VAL A 29 -19.95 -6.91 6.94
C VAL A 29 -19.75 -7.18 8.43
N MET A 30 -20.27 -6.33 9.30
CA MET A 30 -20.11 -6.50 10.76
C MET A 30 -20.84 -7.73 11.30
N ASP A 31 -21.85 -8.20 10.58
CA ASP A 31 -22.64 -9.35 11.00
C ASP A 31 -21.97 -10.67 10.64
N ASP A 32 -20.96 -10.66 9.78
CA ASP A 32 -20.22 -11.85 9.38
C ASP A 32 -18.78 -11.73 9.84
N ARG A 33 -18.53 -12.27 11.01
CA ARG A 33 -17.22 -12.17 11.64
C ARG A 33 -16.12 -12.83 10.82
N GLU A 34 -16.38 -14.02 10.28
CA GLU A 34 -15.37 -14.76 9.50
C GLU A 34 -15.02 -14.01 8.22
N MET A 35 -16.03 -13.52 7.52
CA MET A 35 -15.83 -12.72 6.32
C MET A 35 -15.09 -11.43 6.65
N LEU A 36 -15.45 -10.79 7.77
CA LEU A 36 -14.79 -9.57 8.20
C LEU A 36 -13.32 -9.79 8.49
N GLU A 37 -12.97 -10.87 9.16
CA GLU A 37 -11.58 -11.21 9.43
C GLU A 37 -10.78 -11.38 8.14
N ASP A 38 -11.34 -12.11 7.18
CA ASP A 38 -10.70 -12.31 5.89
C ASP A 38 -10.55 -11.01 5.11
N LEU A 39 -11.58 -10.16 5.12
CA LEU A 39 -11.56 -8.88 4.43
C LEU A 39 -10.52 -7.93 5.05
N ILE A 40 -10.40 -7.92 6.36
CA ILE A 40 -9.40 -7.10 7.04
C ILE A 40 -8.00 -7.55 6.64
N ALA A 41 -7.74 -8.85 6.68
CA ALA A 41 -6.44 -9.39 6.27
C ALA A 41 -6.13 -9.04 4.82
N ALA A 42 -7.10 -9.17 3.93
CA ALA A 42 -6.92 -8.83 2.52
C ALA A 42 -6.66 -7.33 2.33
N ALA A 43 -7.37 -6.47 3.06
CA ALA A 43 -7.18 -5.03 2.97
C ALA A 43 -5.81 -4.60 3.48
N VAL A 44 -5.34 -5.17 4.58
CA VAL A 44 -4.01 -4.89 5.11
C VAL A 44 -2.94 -5.32 4.11
N ASN A 45 -3.06 -6.52 3.56
CA ASN A 45 -2.11 -7.02 2.57
C ASN A 45 -2.12 -6.17 1.31
N ASP A 46 -3.28 -5.70 0.88
CA ASP A 46 -3.40 -4.80 -0.27
C ASP A 46 -2.72 -3.46 0.02
N ALA A 47 -2.90 -2.91 1.22
CA ALA A 47 -2.25 -1.67 1.62
C ALA A 47 -0.73 -1.84 1.66
N VAL A 48 -0.22 -2.94 2.17
CA VAL A 48 1.21 -3.24 2.20
C VAL A 48 1.78 -3.28 0.79
N ARG A 49 1.12 -3.99 -0.12
CA ARG A 49 1.57 -4.07 -1.51
C ARG A 49 1.56 -2.72 -2.20
N ARG A 50 0.52 -1.91 -1.97
CA ARG A 50 0.45 -0.56 -2.52
C ARG A 50 1.52 0.35 -1.95
N GLY A 51 1.81 0.21 -0.65
CA GLY A 51 2.88 0.95 0.00
C GLY A 51 4.24 0.61 -0.58
N GLU A 52 4.50 -0.66 -0.82
CA GLU A 52 5.74 -1.11 -1.46
C GLU A 52 5.86 -0.58 -2.88
N GLN A 53 4.77 -0.63 -3.63
CA GLN A 53 4.74 -0.10 -4.99
C GLN A 53 5.03 1.40 -5.02
N VAL A 54 4.42 2.16 -4.14
CA VAL A 54 4.67 3.61 -4.03
C VAL A 54 6.12 3.88 -3.64
N SER A 55 6.67 3.11 -2.72
CA SER A 55 8.08 3.24 -2.33
C SER A 55 9.00 2.96 -3.52
N GLN A 56 8.70 1.93 -4.29
CA GLN A 56 9.49 1.62 -5.49
C GLN A 56 9.38 2.72 -6.53
N GLU A 57 8.20 3.28 -6.73
CA GLU A 57 8.01 4.40 -7.66
C GLU A 57 8.79 5.63 -7.21
N ARG A 58 8.80 5.91 -5.91
CA ARG A 58 9.59 7.02 -5.36
C ARG A 58 11.07 6.78 -5.54
N MET A 59 11.53 5.56 -5.32
CA MET A 59 12.93 5.20 -5.54
C MET A 59 13.30 5.33 -7.00
N ALA A 60 12.45 4.86 -7.90
CA ALA A 60 12.67 5.00 -9.33
C ALA A 60 12.69 6.47 -9.75
N GLY A 61 11.78 7.27 -9.24
CA GLY A 61 11.73 8.71 -9.50
C GLY A 61 12.98 9.42 -9.00
N PHE A 62 13.44 9.06 -7.83
CA PHE A 62 14.67 9.60 -7.26
C PHE A 62 15.87 9.24 -8.16
N THR A 63 15.96 7.99 -8.56
CA THR A 63 17.02 7.52 -9.45
C THR A 63 16.96 8.24 -10.79
N ALA A 64 15.77 8.44 -11.33
CA ALA A 64 15.61 9.17 -12.58
C ALA A 64 16.00 10.65 -12.42
N GLY A 65 15.70 11.25 -11.26
CA GLY A 65 16.12 12.61 -10.94
C GLY A 65 17.62 12.76 -10.82
N LEU A 66 18.29 11.68 -10.46
CA LEU A 66 19.74 11.60 -10.39
C LEU A 66 20.34 11.02 -11.67
N ASN A 67 19.53 10.90 -12.71
CA ASN A 67 19.96 10.29 -13.94
C ASN A 67 21.16 10.99 -14.53
N LEU A 68 22.30 10.33 -14.45
CA LEU A 68 23.54 10.86 -14.98
C LEU A 68 23.69 10.46 -16.44
N PRO A 69 24.31 11.34 -17.26
CA PRO A 69 24.69 10.95 -18.62
C PRO A 69 25.52 9.68 -18.60
N PRO A 70 25.47 8.87 -19.66
CA PRO A 70 26.20 7.60 -19.68
C PRO A 70 27.69 7.72 -19.35
N GLY A 71 28.33 8.82 -19.74
CA GLY A 71 29.73 9.06 -19.43
C GLY A 71 30.01 9.45 -17.98
N MET A 72 28.97 9.76 -17.21
CA MET A 72 29.07 10.16 -15.82
C MET A 72 28.50 9.12 -14.89
N LYS A 73 28.26 7.95 -15.38
CA LYS A 73 27.71 6.86 -14.59
C LYS A 73 28.64 6.56 -13.42
N LEU A 74 28.04 6.46 -12.24
CA LEU A 74 28.83 6.16 -11.05
C LEU A 74 29.48 4.78 -11.15
N PRO A 75 30.72 4.63 -10.63
CA PRO A 75 31.46 3.40 -10.76
C PRO A 75 30.97 2.27 -9.84
N PHE A 76 29.77 2.35 -9.39
CA PHE A 76 29.22 1.31 -8.52
C PHE A 76 27.80 0.95 -8.85
#